data_2454d4a52a14be92a0ae51d7aed55074
#
_entry.id   2454d4a52a14be92a0ae51d7aed55074
#
_cell.length_a   1.000
_cell.length_b   1.000
_cell.length_c   1.000
_cell.angle_alpha   90.00
_cell.angle_beta   90.00
_cell.angle_gamma   90.00
#
_symmetry.space_group_name_H-M   'P 1'
#
loop_
_entity.id
_entity.type
_entity.pdbx_description
1 polymer ?
#
loop_
_entity_poly.entity_id
_entity_poly.type
_entity_poly.pdbx_seq_one_letter_code
_entity_poly.pdbx_strand_id
1 'polypeptide(L)'
;MFVSDAEPFQRAIDTVLPVETPLITVRGQVTGRRQVSFASLLEQRGSAEAEAAFASTGPDSIAKFLFTSGSTKLPKAVITTQRMLCANQQMLLQTFPVFGEEPPVLVDWLPWNHTFGGSHNVGIVLYNGGSFYLDDGKPTAQGFAQTLRNLKDVSPTAYLTVPKGWEELASALEQDPELREVFFKRISLFFFAAAGLSQSVWDRLDRVAEQHCGERIRMMAGLGMTEASPSCTFTTGPLSMAGYVGLPAPACEVRLVPVDGKLEARFRGPHIMPGYWRSPQQTLEAFDAQGFYCSGDALKLADPREPQLGLMFDGRIAEDFKLSSGVFVSVGPLRSRAVLEGSPYVQDLVITAPDRECLGALVFARMFECRKLSGLAPDASDAEVLASAPVREWFADWLQRLNREATGNASRLEWIALLDKPASIDRGEITDKGSINQRAVLQWRAEQVEALYRGLDPTILRARTKS
;
A
#
# COMPACT_ATOMS: atom_id res chain seq x y z
N MET A 1 1.75 5.76 -28.72
CA MET A 1 2.05 4.92 -27.53
C MET A 1 3.54 5.02 -27.25
N PHE A 2 3.92 5.15 -25.95
CA PHE A 2 5.33 5.13 -25.52
C PHE A 2 5.65 3.78 -24.87
N VAL A 3 6.78 3.18 -25.22
CA VAL A 3 7.31 1.94 -24.62
C VAL A 3 8.82 2.08 -24.42
N SER A 4 9.31 1.71 -23.24
CA SER A 4 10.75 1.75 -22.94
C SER A 4 11.54 0.72 -23.74
N ASP A 5 10.97 -0.47 -23.93
CA ASP A 5 11.51 -1.55 -24.75
C ASP A 5 10.36 -2.19 -25.54
N ALA A 6 10.49 -2.26 -26.85
CA ALA A 6 9.41 -2.73 -27.72
C ALA A 6 9.21 -4.26 -27.65
N GLU A 7 10.29 -5.02 -27.45
CA GLU A 7 10.27 -6.48 -27.56
C GLU A 7 9.32 -7.16 -26.55
N PRO A 8 9.37 -6.86 -25.25
CA PRO A 8 8.44 -7.47 -24.27
C PRO A 8 6.97 -7.16 -24.54
N PHE A 9 6.68 -6.05 -25.21
CA PHE A 9 5.31 -5.58 -25.48
C PHE A 9 4.80 -5.90 -26.89
N GLN A 10 5.61 -6.56 -27.73
CA GLN A 10 5.27 -6.85 -29.15
C GLN A 10 3.89 -7.47 -29.30
N ARG A 11 3.59 -8.53 -28.53
CA ARG A 11 2.30 -9.21 -28.58
C ARG A 11 1.12 -8.30 -28.23
N ALA A 12 1.27 -7.47 -27.21
CA ALA A 12 0.22 -6.53 -26.80
C ALA A 12 0.02 -5.44 -27.86
N ILE A 13 1.12 -4.91 -28.41
CA ILE A 13 1.10 -3.91 -29.48
C ILE A 13 0.35 -4.46 -30.70
N ASP A 14 0.66 -5.67 -31.11
CA ASP A 14 0.04 -6.28 -32.31
C ASP A 14 -1.43 -6.64 -32.10
N THR A 15 -1.82 -6.98 -30.88
CA THR A 15 -3.17 -7.46 -30.59
C THR A 15 -4.17 -6.31 -30.35
N VAL A 16 -3.75 -5.24 -29.67
CA VAL A 16 -4.71 -4.23 -29.18
C VAL A 16 -4.48 -2.82 -29.71
N LEU A 17 -3.29 -2.51 -30.27
CA LEU A 17 -2.98 -1.17 -30.71
C LEU A 17 -3.32 -0.99 -32.20
N PRO A 18 -4.16 -0.01 -32.60
CA PRO A 18 -4.42 0.29 -34.02
C PRO A 18 -3.11 0.54 -34.77
N VAL A 19 -3.03 0.06 -36.04
CA VAL A 19 -1.77 0.08 -36.82
C VAL A 19 -1.30 1.51 -37.08
N GLU A 20 -2.22 2.45 -37.23
CA GLU A 20 -1.94 3.88 -37.42
C GLU A 20 -1.40 4.62 -36.18
N THR A 21 -1.52 4.01 -35.00
CA THR A 21 -1.03 4.65 -33.77
C THR A 21 0.51 4.68 -33.78
N PRO A 22 1.14 5.87 -33.75
CA PRO A 22 2.59 5.96 -33.74
C PRO A 22 3.16 5.40 -32.42
N LEU A 23 4.29 4.69 -32.53
CA LEU A 23 5.05 4.20 -31.40
C LEU A 23 6.22 5.13 -31.10
N ILE A 24 6.45 5.40 -29.84
CA ILE A 24 7.68 6.03 -29.35
C ILE A 24 8.40 4.96 -28.53
N THR A 25 9.65 4.66 -28.89
CA THR A 25 10.43 3.60 -28.24
C THR A 25 11.78 4.14 -27.78
N VAL A 26 12.24 3.71 -26.61
CA VAL A 26 13.61 3.98 -26.17
C VAL A 26 14.56 2.93 -26.75
N ARG A 27 14.15 1.66 -26.72
CA ARG A 27 14.89 0.52 -27.27
C ARG A 27 13.98 -0.41 -28.07
N GLY A 28 14.58 -1.21 -28.93
CA GLY A 28 13.89 -2.20 -29.74
C GLY A 28 13.13 -1.62 -30.94
N GLN A 29 12.66 -2.49 -31.81
CA GLN A 29 11.91 -2.14 -33.00
C GLN A 29 10.67 -3.04 -33.12
N VAL A 30 9.56 -2.48 -33.62
CA VAL A 30 8.34 -3.19 -33.90
C VAL A 30 8.14 -3.22 -35.42
N THR A 31 8.10 -4.40 -35.99
CA THR A 31 7.94 -4.58 -37.42
C THR A 31 6.55 -4.12 -37.91
N GLY A 32 6.50 -3.45 -39.06
CA GLY A 32 5.23 -3.07 -39.71
C GLY A 32 4.49 -1.88 -39.09
N ARG A 33 5.13 -1.10 -38.23
CA ARG A 33 4.52 0.07 -37.59
C ARG A 33 5.36 1.34 -37.71
N ARG A 34 4.68 2.49 -37.74
CA ARG A 34 5.31 3.79 -37.65
C ARG A 34 5.91 3.96 -36.25
N GLN A 35 7.21 4.12 -36.20
CA GLN A 35 7.97 4.20 -34.97
C GLN A 35 8.86 5.44 -34.97
N VAL A 36 8.98 6.10 -33.81
CA VAL A 36 9.84 7.24 -33.54
C VAL A 36 10.73 6.88 -32.36
N SER A 37 12.05 7.09 -32.47
CA SER A 37 12.93 6.88 -31.33
C SER A 37 12.75 8.00 -30.30
N PHE A 38 12.76 7.67 -29.02
CA PHE A 38 12.68 8.68 -27.96
C PHE A 38 13.86 9.68 -28.05
N ALA A 39 15.05 9.19 -28.40
CA ALA A 39 16.22 10.06 -28.60
C ALA A 39 15.97 11.16 -29.64
N SER A 40 15.29 10.84 -30.75
CA SER A 40 14.98 11.85 -31.78
C SER A 40 13.98 12.91 -31.32
N LEU A 41 13.14 12.60 -30.31
CA LEU A 41 12.22 13.58 -29.73
C LEU A 41 12.95 14.58 -28.81
N LEU A 42 14.04 14.15 -28.16
CA LEU A 42 14.85 15.02 -27.31
C LEU A 42 15.58 16.11 -28.11
N GLU A 43 15.79 15.88 -29.41
CA GLU A 43 16.43 16.84 -30.31
C GLU A 43 15.44 17.89 -30.86
N GLN A 44 14.13 17.68 -30.68
CA GLN A 44 13.11 18.57 -31.19
C GLN A 44 12.98 19.81 -30.29
N ARG A 45 12.79 20.96 -30.91
CA ARG A 45 12.44 22.19 -30.21
C ARG A 45 10.93 22.29 -30.03
N GLY A 46 10.50 23.03 -29.02
CA GLY A 46 9.09 23.36 -28.84
C GLY A 46 8.50 24.03 -30.09
N SER A 47 7.24 23.77 -30.38
CA SER A 47 6.52 24.35 -31.50
C SER A 47 5.41 25.29 -31.03
N ALA A 48 4.97 26.18 -31.90
CA ALA A 48 3.83 27.07 -31.61
C ALA A 48 2.54 26.28 -31.29
N GLU A 49 2.35 25.10 -31.89
CA GLU A 49 1.25 24.22 -31.60
C GLU A 49 1.34 23.63 -30.18
N ALA A 50 2.55 23.29 -29.72
CA ALA A 50 2.77 22.81 -28.34
C ALA A 50 2.47 23.91 -27.31
N GLU A 51 2.91 25.12 -27.58
CA GLU A 51 2.60 26.29 -26.74
C GLU A 51 1.08 26.58 -26.71
N ALA A 52 0.40 26.53 -27.84
CA ALA A 52 -1.04 26.69 -27.92
C ALA A 52 -1.80 25.61 -27.18
N ALA A 53 -1.36 24.35 -27.30
CA ALA A 53 -1.92 23.22 -26.56
C ALA A 53 -1.71 23.37 -25.03
N PHE A 54 -0.53 23.81 -24.60
CA PHE A 54 -0.26 24.12 -23.20
C PHE A 54 -1.17 25.24 -22.69
N ALA A 55 -1.30 26.33 -23.43
CA ALA A 55 -2.16 27.46 -23.07
C ALA A 55 -3.65 27.08 -22.97
N SER A 56 -4.09 26.03 -23.66
CA SER A 56 -5.45 25.51 -23.57
C SER A 56 -5.70 24.58 -22.39
N THR A 57 -4.65 24.21 -21.66
CA THR A 57 -4.76 23.32 -20.49
C THR A 57 -5.36 24.08 -19.31
N GLY A 58 -6.50 23.58 -18.81
CA GLY A 58 -7.20 24.15 -17.67
C GLY A 58 -7.32 23.15 -16.51
N PRO A 59 -7.93 23.60 -15.40
CA PRO A 59 -8.07 22.75 -14.20
C PRO A 59 -8.76 21.41 -14.46
N ASP A 60 -9.75 21.37 -15.33
CA ASP A 60 -10.53 20.19 -15.62
C ASP A 60 -9.99 19.36 -16.81
N SER A 61 -8.86 19.79 -17.40
CA SER A 61 -8.13 19.01 -18.38
C SER A 61 -7.64 17.70 -17.76
N ILE A 62 -7.83 16.60 -18.49
CA ILE A 62 -7.34 15.27 -18.06
C ILE A 62 -5.82 15.28 -18.14
N ALA A 63 -5.18 15.04 -17.00
CA ALA A 63 -3.73 14.91 -16.89
C ALA A 63 -3.26 13.50 -17.21
N LYS A 64 -3.97 12.50 -16.67
CA LYS A 64 -3.63 11.08 -16.83
C LYS A 64 -4.79 10.15 -16.48
N PHE A 65 -4.64 8.89 -16.84
CA PHE A 65 -5.48 7.79 -16.38
C PHE A 65 -4.66 6.88 -15.50
N LEU A 66 -5.17 6.56 -14.32
CA LEU A 66 -4.57 5.56 -13.44
C LEU A 66 -5.51 4.36 -13.35
N PHE A 67 -4.99 3.17 -13.63
CA PHE A 67 -5.79 1.96 -13.57
C PHE A 67 -5.78 1.37 -12.16
N THR A 68 -6.96 1.01 -11.65
CA THR A 68 -7.13 0.32 -10.38
C THR A 68 -7.70 -1.07 -10.61
N SER A 69 -7.22 -2.05 -9.87
CA SER A 69 -7.84 -3.37 -9.79
C SER A 69 -9.15 -3.26 -9.01
N GLY A 70 -10.25 -2.99 -9.70
CA GLY A 70 -11.57 -2.92 -9.08
C GLY A 70 -12.02 -4.27 -8.50
N SER A 71 -13.12 -4.25 -7.73
CA SER A 71 -13.83 -5.45 -7.26
C SER A 71 -14.37 -6.31 -8.43
N THR A 72 -14.46 -5.74 -9.62
CA THR A 72 -14.76 -6.41 -10.88
C THR A 72 -13.46 -6.91 -11.54
N LYS A 73 -13.53 -7.99 -12.32
CA LYS A 73 -12.36 -8.64 -12.94
C LYS A 73 -11.53 -7.75 -13.89
N LEU A 74 -12.06 -6.60 -14.32
CA LEU A 74 -11.39 -5.68 -15.25
C LEU A 74 -10.91 -4.41 -14.52
N PRO A 75 -9.71 -3.92 -14.83
CA PRO A 75 -9.20 -2.66 -14.30
C PRO A 75 -10.09 -1.47 -14.70
N LYS A 76 -10.28 -0.53 -13.78
CA LYS A 76 -10.99 0.73 -14.02
C LYS A 76 -9.98 1.85 -14.25
N ALA A 77 -10.21 2.67 -15.28
CA ALA A 77 -9.36 3.84 -15.55
C ALA A 77 -9.90 5.07 -14.79
N VAL A 78 -9.24 5.44 -13.72
CA VAL A 78 -9.56 6.66 -12.95
C VAL A 78 -9.14 7.88 -13.76
N ILE A 79 -10.07 8.80 -14.00
CA ILE A 79 -9.78 10.09 -14.62
C ILE A 79 -9.09 10.98 -13.58
N THR A 80 -7.84 11.35 -13.82
CA THR A 80 -7.10 12.30 -12.97
C THR A 80 -6.96 13.61 -13.73
N THR A 81 -7.51 14.71 -13.16
CA THR A 81 -7.44 16.05 -13.75
C THR A 81 -6.31 16.87 -13.17
N GLN A 82 -5.96 17.99 -13.85
CA GLN A 82 -5.00 18.95 -13.32
C GLN A 82 -5.45 19.54 -11.97
N ARG A 83 -6.74 19.83 -11.82
CA ARG A 83 -7.35 20.29 -10.56
C ARG A 83 -7.07 19.34 -9.42
N MET A 84 -7.27 18.04 -9.63
CA MET A 84 -7.04 17.01 -8.61
C MET A 84 -5.59 17.00 -8.15
N LEU A 85 -4.64 17.02 -9.10
CA LEU A 85 -3.21 17.01 -8.80
C LEU A 85 -2.81 18.27 -8.01
N CYS A 86 -3.18 19.46 -8.48
CA CYS A 86 -2.85 20.72 -7.82
C CYS A 86 -3.52 20.83 -6.44
N ALA A 87 -4.80 20.44 -6.31
CA ALA A 87 -5.50 20.46 -5.04
C ALA A 87 -4.81 19.58 -4.01
N ASN A 88 -4.37 18.38 -4.41
CA ASN A 88 -3.69 17.47 -3.50
C ASN A 88 -2.31 17.99 -3.06
N GLN A 89 -1.55 18.63 -3.96
CA GLN A 89 -0.28 19.27 -3.59
C GLN A 89 -0.48 20.45 -2.64
N GLN A 90 -1.53 21.24 -2.85
CA GLN A 90 -1.88 22.32 -1.93
C GLN A 90 -2.29 21.79 -0.54
N MET A 91 -3.04 20.67 -0.48
CA MET A 91 -3.36 19.98 0.78
C MET A 91 -2.10 19.53 1.51
N LEU A 92 -1.14 18.96 0.78
CA LEU A 92 0.15 18.54 1.33
C LEU A 92 0.95 19.71 1.88
N LEU A 93 1.09 20.80 1.13
CA LEU A 93 1.81 21.99 1.57
C LEU A 93 1.18 22.64 2.81
N GLN A 94 -0.16 22.71 2.88
CA GLN A 94 -0.86 23.24 4.05
C GLN A 94 -0.73 22.34 5.27
N THR A 95 -0.64 21.03 5.06
CA THR A 95 -0.49 20.05 6.14
C THR A 95 0.95 19.93 6.63
N PHE A 96 1.90 20.02 5.71
CA PHE A 96 3.35 19.89 5.95
C PHE A 96 4.09 21.14 5.43
N PRO A 97 4.05 22.26 6.15
CA PRO A 97 4.66 23.54 5.73
C PRO A 97 6.15 23.44 5.42
N VAL A 98 6.84 22.46 6.00
CA VAL A 98 8.25 22.17 5.75
C VAL A 98 8.59 22.04 4.25
N PHE A 99 7.65 21.58 3.42
CA PHE A 99 7.87 21.50 1.96
C PHE A 99 7.96 22.87 1.27
N GLY A 100 7.43 23.93 1.90
CA GLY A 100 7.54 25.30 1.41
C GLY A 100 8.68 26.10 2.06
N GLU A 101 9.17 25.64 3.21
CA GLU A 101 10.27 26.29 3.95
C GLU A 101 11.64 25.92 3.35
N GLU A 102 11.80 24.65 2.94
CA GLU A 102 12.99 24.15 2.25
C GLU A 102 12.57 23.32 1.04
N PRO A 103 13.18 23.55 -0.15
CA PRO A 103 12.92 22.73 -1.33
C PRO A 103 13.11 21.24 -1.04
N PRO A 104 12.09 20.40 -1.22
CA PRO A 104 12.16 18.99 -0.83
C PRO A 104 13.18 18.23 -1.67
N VAL A 105 13.93 17.36 -1.02
CA VAL A 105 14.85 16.40 -1.65
C VAL A 105 14.33 15.00 -1.37
N LEU A 106 13.89 14.31 -2.41
CA LEU A 106 13.37 12.96 -2.32
C LEU A 106 14.26 11.96 -3.05
N VAL A 107 14.44 10.79 -2.46
CA VAL A 107 14.98 9.58 -3.10
C VAL A 107 13.84 8.57 -3.14
N ASP A 108 13.35 8.22 -4.34
CA ASP A 108 12.10 7.46 -4.46
C ASP A 108 12.17 6.40 -5.57
N TRP A 109 11.76 5.18 -5.22
CA TRP A 109 11.62 4.02 -6.10
C TRP A 109 10.16 3.65 -6.39
N LEU A 110 9.20 4.37 -5.82
CA LEU A 110 7.80 4.06 -6.01
C LEU A 110 7.37 4.19 -7.48
N PRO A 111 6.55 3.28 -8.00
CA PRO A 111 6.18 3.29 -9.40
C PRO A 111 5.31 4.50 -9.77
N TRP A 112 5.63 5.17 -10.87
CA TRP A 112 4.92 6.37 -11.33
C TRP A 112 3.54 6.09 -11.94
N ASN A 113 3.26 4.85 -12.32
CA ASN A 113 1.93 4.40 -12.69
C ASN A 113 0.99 4.21 -11.48
N HIS A 114 1.50 4.40 -10.26
CA HIS A 114 0.73 4.40 -9.04
C HIS A 114 0.61 5.83 -8.47
N THR A 115 -0.58 6.16 -7.91
CA THR A 115 -0.87 7.51 -7.42
C THR A 115 0.08 7.98 -6.32
N PHE A 116 0.63 7.08 -5.47
CA PHE A 116 1.56 7.45 -4.41
C PHE A 116 2.90 7.93 -4.99
N GLY A 117 3.55 7.15 -5.86
CA GLY A 117 4.79 7.60 -6.53
C GLY A 117 4.51 8.74 -7.52
N GLY A 118 3.65 8.50 -8.51
CA GLY A 118 3.50 9.36 -9.68
C GLY A 118 2.58 10.58 -9.53
N SER A 119 1.80 10.71 -8.46
CA SER A 119 1.01 11.92 -8.17
C SER A 119 1.48 12.62 -6.91
N HIS A 120 1.66 11.86 -5.82
CA HIS A 120 2.03 12.40 -4.51
C HIS A 120 3.50 12.79 -4.46
N ASN A 121 4.44 11.84 -4.58
CA ASN A 121 5.87 12.11 -4.38
C ASN A 121 6.46 12.98 -5.50
N VAL A 122 6.20 12.64 -6.76
CA VAL A 122 6.61 13.49 -7.91
C VAL A 122 6.00 14.88 -7.80
N GLY A 123 4.72 14.96 -7.43
CA GLY A 123 4.01 16.23 -7.26
C GLY A 123 4.61 17.10 -6.16
N ILE A 124 5.03 16.54 -5.01
CA ILE A 124 5.68 17.30 -3.92
C ILE A 124 6.90 18.06 -4.47
N VAL A 125 7.75 17.39 -5.24
CA VAL A 125 8.97 18.00 -5.79
C VAL A 125 8.64 19.03 -6.85
N LEU A 126 7.74 18.74 -7.79
CA LEU A 126 7.35 19.66 -8.85
C LEU A 126 6.66 20.92 -8.31
N TYR A 127 5.80 20.77 -7.30
CA TYR A 127 5.02 21.87 -6.74
C TYR A 127 5.86 22.82 -5.89
N ASN A 128 6.87 22.29 -5.19
CA ASN A 128 7.68 23.06 -4.25
C ASN A 128 9.12 23.34 -4.74
N GLY A 129 9.43 23.06 -6.02
CA GLY A 129 10.73 23.37 -6.62
C GLY A 129 11.90 22.58 -6.05
N GLY A 130 11.65 21.32 -5.69
CA GLY A 130 12.64 20.44 -5.06
C GLY A 130 13.50 19.63 -6.04
N SER A 131 14.20 18.64 -5.50
CA SER A 131 15.03 17.67 -6.24
C SER A 131 14.49 16.25 -6.08
N PHE A 132 14.35 15.52 -7.19
CA PHE A 132 13.87 14.16 -7.21
C PHE A 132 14.97 13.22 -7.73
N TYR A 133 15.43 12.32 -6.88
CA TYR A 133 16.41 11.29 -7.23
C TYR A 133 15.66 10.00 -7.54
N LEU A 134 15.68 9.62 -8.82
CA LEU A 134 15.07 8.38 -9.30
C LEU A 134 15.87 7.18 -8.81
N ASP A 135 15.19 6.26 -8.16
CA ASP A 135 15.77 5.06 -7.60
C ASP A 135 15.19 3.82 -8.27
N ASP A 136 16.02 2.87 -8.67
CA ASP A 136 15.63 1.58 -9.25
C ASP A 136 15.32 0.52 -8.17
N GLY A 137 15.19 0.94 -6.92
CA GLY A 137 14.89 0.07 -5.79
C GLY A 137 13.58 -0.70 -5.91
N LYS A 138 13.48 -1.76 -5.11
CA LYS A 138 12.27 -2.58 -4.97
C LYS A 138 12.13 -3.02 -3.52
N PRO A 139 10.91 -3.32 -3.04
CA PRO A 139 10.67 -3.74 -1.65
C PRO A 139 11.05 -5.22 -1.42
N THR A 140 12.22 -5.62 -1.90
CA THR A 140 12.84 -6.94 -1.70
C THR A 140 14.25 -6.71 -1.19
N ALA A 141 14.81 -7.61 -0.39
CA ALA A 141 16.15 -7.45 0.17
C ALA A 141 17.23 -7.13 -0.90
N GLN A 142 17.19 -7.82 -2.03
CA GLN A 142 18.13 -7.59 -3.13
C GLN A 142 17.86 -6.25 -3.86
N GLY A 143 16.58 -5.93 -4.13
CA GLY A 143 16.21 -4.69 -4.81
C GLY A 143 16.43 -3.46 -3.94
N PHE A 144 16.25 -3.57 -2.63
CA PHE A 144 16.42 -2.46 -1.68
C PHE A 144 17.89 -2.07 -1.49
N ALA A 145 18.84 -2.95 -1.81
CA ALA A 145 20.26 -2.63 -1.78
C ALA A 145 20.64 -1.43 -2.68
N GLN A 146 19.92 -1.21 -3.80
CA GLN A 146 20.10 -0.02 -4.63
C GLN A 146 19.68 1.25 -3.88
N THR A 147 18.51 1.23 -3.25
CA THR A 147 18.01 2.34 -2.42
C THR A 147 19.01 2.69 -1.31
N LEU A 148 19.55 1.70 -0.62
CA LEU A 148 20.54 1.94 0.45
C LEU A 148 21.83 2.61 -0.07
N ARG A 149 22.31 2.23 -1.25
CA ARG A 149 23.45 2.92 -1.88
C ARG A 149 23.14 4.38 -2.17
N ASN A 150 21.96 4.65 -2.77
CA ASN A 150 21.54 6.01 -3.09
C ASN A 150 21.35 6.88 -1.83
N LEU A 151 20.83 6.30 -0.73
CA LEU A 151 20.66 7.00 0.54
C LEU A 151 21.99 7.25 1.28
N LYS A 152 23.08 6.59 0.93
CA LYS A 152 24.43 6.95 1.38
C LYS A 152 25.03 8.13 0.61
N ASP A 153 24.60 8.36 -0.62
CA ASP A 153 25.07 9.47 -1.45
C ASP A 153 24.19 10.73 -1.29
N VAL A 154 22.91 10.54 -1.04
CA VAL A 154 21.91 11.61 -1.00
C VAL A 154 21.18 11.63 0.33
N SER A 155 21.29 12.75 1.06
CA SER A 155 20.50 13.01 2.26
C SER A 155 19.13 13.59 1.88
N PRO A 156 18.02 12.85 2.07
CA PRO A 156 16.69 13.37 1.80
C PRO A 156 16.24 14.36 2.88
N THR A 157 15.31 15.27 2.56
CA THR A 157 14.63 16.13 3.55
C THR A 157 13.38 15.47 4.11
N ALA A 158 12.73 14.63 3.30
CA ALA A 158 11.62 13.79 3.71
C ALA A 158 11.77 12.41 3.04
N TYR A 159 11.36 11.36 3.74
CA TYR A 159 11.37 10.00 3.16
C TYR A 159 9.97 9.40 3.19
N LEU A 160 9.46 9.08 2.00
CA LEU A 160 8.08 8.67 1.80
C LEU A 160 8.07 7.32 1.08
N THR A 161 7.60 6.27 1.75
CA THR A 161 7.57 4.93 1.16
C THR A 161 6.45 4.06 1.74
N VAL A 162 6.33 2.85 1.22
CA VAL A 162 5.39 1.84 1.73
C VAL A 162 5.95 1.13 2.96
N PRO A 163 5.11 0.48 3.79
CA PRO A 163 5.56 -0.20 5.02
C PRO A 163 6.71 -1.18 4.82
N LYS A 164 6.74 -1.92 3.71
CA LYS A 164 7.85 -2.84 3.43
C LYS A 164 9.17 -2.12 3.20
N GLY A 165 9.16 -0.95 2.55
CA GLY A 165 10.36 -0.11 2.41
C GLY A 165 10.86 0.39 3.77
N TRP A 166 9.96 0.78 4.68
CA TRP A 166 10.31 1.16 6.04
C TRP A 166 10.93 0.02 6.85
N GLU A 167 10.41 -1.20 6.69
CA GLU A 167 10.97 -2.37 7.36
C GLU A 167 12.41 -2.67 6.93
N GLU A 168 12.68 -2.65 5.61
CA GLU A 168 14.03 -2.85 5.08
C GLU A 168 14.98 -1.72 5.52
N LEU A 169 14.51 -0.47 5.47
CA LEU A 169 15.28 0.69 5.88
C LEU A 169 15.61 0.66 7.39
N ALA A 170 14.63 0.32 8.24
CA ALA A 170 14.86 0.20 9.68
C ALA A 170 15.97 -0.82 10.00
N SER A 171 15.95 -1.97 9.30
CA SER A 171 16.97 -3.01 9.46
C SER A 171 18.37 -2.53 9.03
N ALA A 172 18.45 -1.76 7.95
CA ALA A 172 19.70 -1.20 7.48
C ALA A 172 20.22 -0.09 8.39
N LEU A 173 19.36 0.81 8.83
CA LEU A 173 19.71 1.90 9.76
C LEU A 173 20.22 1.39 11.12
N GLU A 174 19.74 0.25 11.61
CA GLU A 174 20.23 -0.37 12.84
C GLU A 174 21.67 -0.88 12.70
N GLN A 175 22.09 -1.26 11.50
CA GLN A 175 23.36 -1.96 11.25
C GLN A 175 24.44 -1.08 10.62
N ASP A 176 24.07 -0.02 9.91
CA ASP A 176 25.00 0.77 9.06
C ASP A 176 25.13 2.21 9.60
N PRO A 177 26.25 2.51 10.29
CA PRO A 177 26.51 3.87 10.82
C PRO A 177 26.68 4.94 9.73
N GLU A 178 27.30 4.58 8.58
CA GLU A 178 27.50 5.51 7.48
C GLU A 178 26.16 5.92 6.85
N LEU A 179 25.27 4.94 6.66
CA LEU A 179 23.91 5.22 6.19
C LEU A 179 23.17 6.15 7.14
N ARG A 180 23.26 5.92 8.47
CA ARG A 180 22.61 6.79 9.47
C ARG A 180 23.10 8.24 9.38
N GLU A 181 24.41 8.42 9.29
CA GLU A 181 25.03 9.76 9.21
C GLU A 181 24.49 10.57 8.03
N VAL A 182 24.38 9.96 6.85
CA VAL A 182 23.87 10.64 5.66
C VAL A 182 22.35 10.78 5.70
N PHE A 183 21.62 9.72 6.06
CA PHE A 183 20.17 9.68 6.03
C PHE A 183 19.55 10.70 7.00
N PHE A 184 20.04 10.76 8.23
CA PHE A 184 19.50 11.66 9.26
C PHE A 184 19.98 13.12 9.18
N LYS A 185 20.91 13.43 8.31
CA LYS A 185 21.53 14.77 8.23
C LYS A 185 20.54 15.92 7.98
N ARG A 186 19.48 15.69 7.19
CA ARG A 186 18.49 16.70 6.80
C ARG A 186 17.05 16.23 6.95
N ILE A 187 16.83 14.98 7.34
CA ILE A 187 15.50 14.41 7.39
C ILE A 187 14.64 15.06 8.45
N SER A 188 13.47 15.55 8.09
CA SER A 188 12.52 16.20 8.99
C SER A 188 11.18 15.49 9.07
N LEU A 189 10.90 14.58 8.12
CA LEU A 189 9.60 13.94 7.98
C LEU A 189 9.73 12.50 7.47
N PHE A 190 9.10 11.57 8.18
CA PHE A 190 8.80 10.23 7.72
C PHE A 190 7.34 10.13 7.28
N PHE A 191 7.09 9.44 6.18
CA PHE A 191 5.73 9.25 5.71
C PHE A 191 5.53 7.84 5.14
N PHE A 192 4.45 7.18 5.55
CA PHE A 192 4.03 5.94 4.92
C PHE A 192 2.58 5.99 4.43
N ALA A 193 2.29 5.22 3.40
CA ALA A 193 0.93 5.04 2.90
C ALA A 193 0.77 3.68 2.21
N ALA A 194 -0.42 3.43 1.68
CA ALA A 194 -0.83 2.25 0.91
C ALA A 194 -1.10 0.99 1.75
N ALA A 195 -0.55 0.85 2.93
CA ALA A 195 -0.84 -0.22 3.89
C ALA A 195 -0.53 0.26 5.32
N GLY A 196 -0.94 -0.50 6.33
CA GLY A 196 -0.60 -0.22 7.73
C GLY A 196 0.86 -0.53 8.04
N LEU A 197 1.55 0.39 8.73
CA LEU A 197 2.88 0.16 9.29
C LEU A 197 2.73 -0.52 10.66
N SER A 198 3.51 -1.57 10.91
CA SER A 198 3.48 -2.24 12.21
C SER A 198 4.11 -1.37 13.28
N GLN A 199 3.56 -1.41 14.49
CA GLN A 199 4.09 -0.65 15.61
C GLN A 199 5.56 -1.02 15.92
N SER A 200 5.93 -2.28 15.73
CA SER A 200 7.31 -2.73 15.95
C SER A 200 8.34 -2.07 15.01
N VAL A 201 7.98 -1.86 13.74
CA VAL A 201 8.86 -1.14 12.78
C VAL A 201 8.93 0.34 13.15
N TRP A 202 7.81 0.93 13.54
CA TRP A 202 7.73 2.31 14.02
C TRP A 202 8.65 2.53 15.22
N ASP A 203 8.53 1.69 16.26
CA ASP A 203 9.34 1.78 17.48
C ASP A 203 10.85 1.59 17.22
N ARG A 204 11.22 0.79 16.20
CA ARG A 204 12.61 0.62 15.76
C ARG A 204 13.14 1.91 15.14
N LEU A 205 12.36 2.54 14.24
CA LEU A 205 12.73 3.81 13.61
C LEU A 205 12.87 4.93 14.63
N ASP A 206 11.92 5.05 15.57
CA ASP A 206 11.99 6.03 16.67
C ASP A 206 13.26 5.83 17.48
N ARG A 207 13.56 4.60 17.87
CA ARG A 207 14.77 4.29 18.66
C ARG A 207 16.05 4.65 17.92
N VAL A 208 16.17 4.33 16.64
CA VAL A 208 17.36 4.66 15.85
C VAL A 208 17.50 6.17 15.69
N ALA A 209 16.39 6.90 15.46
CA ALA A 209 16.39 8.36 15.37
C ALA A 209 16.80 9.00 16.72
N GLU A 210 16.20 8.58 17.82
CA GLU A 210 16.56 9.07 19.18
C GLU A 210 18.04 8.83 19.51
N GLN A 211 18.58 7.66 19.18
CA GLN A 211 19.98 7.32 19.41
C GLN A 211 20.95 8.15 18.57
N HIS A 212 20.57 8.51 17.35
CA HIS A 212 21.44 9.22 16.41
C HIS A 212 21.27 10.75 16.47
N CYS A 213 20.02 11.23 16.46
CA CYS A 213 19.70 12.67 16.41
C CYS A 213 19.39 13.28 17.79
N GLY A 214 19.15 12.47 18.82
CA GLY A 214 18.65 12.92 20.11
C GLY A 214 17.15 13.22 20.16
N GLU A 215 16.44 13.05 19.05
CA GLU A 215 15.00 13.30 18.90
C GLU A 215 14.33 12.31 17.97
N ARG A 216 13.00 12.22 18.03
CA ARG A 216 12.20 11.41 17.10
C ARG A 216 11.88 12.19 15.85
N ILE A 217 12.02 11.54 14.71
CA ILE A 217 11.50 12.09 13.46
C ILE A 217 10.03 11.66 13.35
N ARG A 218 9.16 12.64 13.17
CA ARG A 218 7.72 12.38 13.15
C ARG A 218 7.33 11.46 11.99
N MET A 219 6.77 10.29 12.34
CA MET A 219 6.17 9.37 11.38
C MET A 219 4.75 9.81 11.07
N MET A 220 4.51 10.21 9.85
CA MET A 220 3.21 10.62 9.36
C MET A 220 2.62 9.54 8.44
N ALA A 221 1.32 9.57 8.32
CA ALA A 221 0.57 8.71 7.40
C ALA A 221 -0.67 9.44 6.90
N GLY A 222 -1.36 8.82 5.96
CA GLY A 222 -2.64 9.29 5.49
C GLY A 222 -3.45 8.15 4.87
N LEU A 223 -4.78 8.29 4.91
CA LEU A 223 -5.65 7.48 4.09
C LEU A 223 -5.82 8.14 2.73
N GLY A 224 -5.71 7.33 1.70
CA GLY A 224 -5.89 7.81 0.34
C GLY A 224 -6.09 6.68 -0.66
N MET A 225 -6.50 7.06 -1.86
CA MET A 225 -6.81 6.14 -2.94
C MET A 225 -6.60 6.82 -4.29
N THR A 226 -6.54 6.04 -5.34
CA THR A 226 -6.33 6.56 -6.70
C THR A 226 -7.40 7.57 -7.10
N GLU A 227 -8.64 7.34 -6.70
CA GLU A 227 -9.80 8.17 -6.95
C GLU A 227 -9.76 9.54 -6.21
N ALA A 228 -8.78 9.73 -5.31
CA ALA A 228 -8.60 10.97 -4.53
C ALA A 228 -7.24 11.66 -4.76
N SER A 229 -6.40 11.22 -5.66
CA SER A 229 -5.13 11.81 -6.15
C SER A 229 -3.95 12.06 -5.17
N PRO A 230 -3.64 11.32 -4.14
CA PRO A 230 -4.39 10.27 -3.49
C PRO A 230 -5.07 10.66 -2.18
N SER A 231 -4.72 11.79 -1.52
CA SER A 231 -4.87 12.00 -0.08
C SER A 231 -6.26 12.46 0.32
N CYS A 232 -6.85 11.79 1.32
CA CYS A 232 -8.12 12.17 1.95
C CYS A 232 -7.93 12.63 3.39
N THR A 233 -7.01 11.98 4.15
CA THR A 233 -6.71 12.34 5.55
C THR A 233 -5.21 12.31 5.81
N PHE A 234 -4.78 13.01 6.89
CA PHE A 234 -3.40 12.98 7.36
C PHE A 234 -3.35 12.85 8.88
N THR A 235 -2.31 12.18 9.40
CA THR A 235 -2.11 11.96 10.84
C THR A 235 -1.54 13.20 11.53
N THR A 236 -2.26 14.31 11.48
CA THR A 236 -1.87 15.62 12.03
C THR A 236 -2.23 15.81 13.50
N GLY A 237 -3.06 14.93 14.06
CA GLY A 237 -3.49 14.99 15.46
C GLY A 237 -2.40 14.54 16.45
N PRO A 238 -2.69 14.51 17.74
CA PRO A 238 -1.74 14.17 18.80
C PRO A 238 -1.41 12.68 18.86
N LEU A 239 -2.19 11.82 18.20
CA LEU A 239 -2.00 10.37 18.23
C LEU A 239 -0.88 9.95 17.28
N SER A 240 -0.06 8.99 17.75
CA SER A 240 1.04 8.41 16.98
C SER A 240 1.04 6.90 17.22
N MET A 241 0.19 6.19 16.45
CA MET A 241 -0.01 4.75 16.61
C MET A 241 -0.50 4.09 15.34
N ALA A 242 -0.23 2.80 15.21
CA ALA A 242 -0.69 2.00 14.08
C ALA A 242 -2.23 2.03 13.94
N GLY A 243 -2.70 2.15 12.71
CA GLY A 243 -4.14 2.22 12.39
C GLY A 243 -4.76 3.61 12.48
N TYR A 244 -4.08 4.60 13.07
CA TYR A 244 -4.52 5.99 13.04
C TYR A 244 -4.37 6.56 11.63
N VAL A 245 -5.44 7.13 11.08
CA VAL A 245 -5.44 7.76 9.75
C VAL A 245 -5.67 9.26 9.81
N GLY A 246 -5.89 9.80 11.00
CA GLY A 246 -5.83 11.23 11.28
C GLY A 246 -7.10 12.01 11.00
N LEU A 247 -6.91 13.24 10.57
CA LEU A 247 -7.94 14.23 10.31
C LEU A 247 -8.13 14.44 8.80
N PRO A 248 -9.30 14.92 8.35
CA PRO A 248 -9.52 15.28 6.96
C PRO A 248 -8.42 16.22 6.43
N ALA A 249 -7.95 15.97 5.21
CA ALA A 249 -7.04 16.88 4.53
C ALA A 249 -7.74 18.23 4.27
N PRO A 250 -7.03 19.34 4.16
CA PRO A 250 -7.60 20.64 3.82
C PRO A 250 -8.52 20.56 2.58
N ALA A 251 -9.73 21.11 2.66
CA ALA A 251 -10.77 21.05 1.63
C ALA A 251 -11.29 19.63 1.28
N CYS A 252 -10.97 18.61 2.08
CA CYS A 252 -11.57 17.29 1.99
C CYS A 252 -12.72 17.18 3.00
N GLU A 253 -13.93 16.93 2.51
CA GLU A 253 -15.06 16.59 3.35
C GLU A 253 -15.12 15.08 3.56
N VAL A 254 -15.27 14.65 4.81
CA VAL A 254 -15.42 13.26 5.20
C VAL A 254 -16.79 13.04 5.83
N ARG A 255 -17.52 12.04 5.32
CA ARG A 255 -18.78 11.59 5.90
C ARG A 255 -18.66 10.13 6.30
N LEU A 256 -19.08 9.80 7.51
CA LEU A 256 -19.17 8.43 8.00
C LEU A 256 -20.62 7.95 7.86
N VAL A 257 -20.83 6.93 7.04
CA VAL A 257 -22.17 6.41 6.71
C VAL A 257 -22.30 4.97 7.19
N PRO A 258 -23.34 4.62 7.96
CA PRO A 258 -23.56 3.24 8.38
C PRO A 258 -23.79 2.31 7.18
N VAL A 259 -22.96 1.29 7.04
CA VAL A 259 -23.06 0.23 6.03
C VAL A 259 -22.64 -1.08 6.69
N ASP A 260 -23.49 -2.09 6.65
CA ASP A 260 -23.22 -3.44 7.16
C ASP A 260 -22.60 -3.49 8.58
N GLY A 261 -23.06 -2.60 9.47
CA GLY A 261 -22.61 -2.54 10.87
C GLY A 261 -21.31 -1.79 11.10
N LYS A 262 -20.73 -1.19 10.06
CA LYS A 262 -19.57 -0.28 10.11
C LYS A 262 -19.91 1.12 9.60
N LEU A 263 -18.97 2.04 9.70
CA LEU A 263 -19.09 3.39 9.18
C LEU A 263 -18.21 3.51 7.93
N GLU A 264 -18.83 3.48 6.73
CA GLU A 264 -18.14 3.75 5.48
C GLU A 264 -17.70 5.21 5.43
N ALA A 265 -16.41 5.42 5.13
CA ALA A 265 -15.90 6.75 4.85
C ALA A 265 -16.23 7.15 3.41
N ARG A 266 -16.92 8.26 3.24
CA ARG A 266 -17.21 8.86 1.95
C ARG A 266 -16.55 10.23 1.87
N PHE A 267 -16.02 10.54 0.69
CA PHE A 267 -15.16 11.71 0.48
C PHE A 267 -15.72 12.64 -0.59
N ARG A 268 -15.58 13.95 -0.37
CA ARG A 268 -15.90 14.99 -1.34
C ARG A 268 -14.86 16.10 -1.29
N GLY A 269 -14.48 16.65 -2.44
CA GLY A 269 -13.52 17.75 -2.52
C GLY A 269 -12.91 17.88 -3.92
N PRO A 270 -12.09 18.91 -4.15
CA PRO A 270 -11.50 19.20 -5.47
C PRO A 270 -10.48 18.13 -5.93
N HIS A 271 -10.03 17.28 -5.04
CA HIS A 271 -9.09 16.17 -5.27
C HIS A 271 -9.79 14.87 -5.68
N ILE A 272 -11.13 14.80 -5.63
CA ILE A 272 -11.90 13.60 -5.98
C ILE A 272 -12.13 13.55 -7.49
N MET A 273 -11.98 12.35 -8.07
CA MET A 273 -12.17 12.10 -9.50
C MET A 273 -13.55 12.51 -9.99
N PRO A 274 -13.69 12.93 -11.26
CA PRO A 274 -15.01 13.13 -11.88
C PRO A 274 -15.67 11.80 -12.27
N GLY A 275 -14.92 10.70 -12.34
CA GLY A 275 -15.43 9.37 -12.67
C GLY A 275 -14.39 8.46 -13.32
N TYR A 276 -14.87 7.30 -13.79
CA TYR A 276 -14.08 6.33 -14.52
C TYR A 276 -14.23 6.51 -16.03
N TRP A 277 -13.11 6.49 -16.76
CA TRP A 277 -13.10 6.65 -18.21
C TRP A 277 -13.93 5.59 -18.91
N ARG A 278 -14.87 6.04 -19.78
CA ARG A 278 -15.78 5.18 -20.56
C ARG A 278 -16.58 4.16 -19.72
N SER A 279 -16.81 4.46 -18.43
CA SER A 279 -17.54 3.59 -17.51
C SER A 279 -18.60 4.37 -16.74
N PRO A 280 -19.66 4.89 -17.40
CA PRO A 280 -20.66 5.75 -16.76
C PRO A 280 -21.44 5.03 -15.66
N GLN A 281 -21.75 3.75 -15.83
CA GLN A 281 -22.45 2.97 -14.81
C GLN A 281 -21.61 2.81 -13.54
N GLN A 282 -20.34 2.45 -13.67
CA GLN A 282 -19.43 2.33 -12.51
C GLN A 282 -19.17 3.70 -11.84
N THR A 283 -19.20 4.77 -12.64
CA THR A 283 -19.10 6.13 -12.11
C THR A 283 -20.33 6.46 -11.27
N LEU A 284 -21.52 6.16 -11.75
CA LEU A 284 -22.78 6.38 -11.00
C LEU A 284 -22.79 5.60 -9.68
N GLU A 285 -22.34 4.35 -9.71
CA GLU A 285 -22.29 3.48 -8.52
C GLU A 285 -21.22 3.91 -7.50
N ALA A 286 -20.21 4.67 -7.94
CA ALA A 286 -19.13 5.13 -7.08
C ALA A 286 -19.46 6.37 -6.23
N PHE A 287 -20.58 7.03 -6.50
CA PHE A 287 -20.98 8.24 -5.79
C PHE A 287 -22.38 8.10 -5.19
N ASP A 288 -22.56 8.70 -4.01
CA ASP A 288 -23.89 8.82 -3.43
C ASP A 288 -24.68 10.00 -4.04
N ALA A 289 -25.98 10.08 -3.68
CA ALA A 289 -26.88 11.11 -4.19
C ALA A 289 -26.47 12.56 -3.84
N GLN A 290 -25.48 12.74 -2.95
CA GLN A 290 -24.97 14.04 -2.52
C GLN A 290 -23.56 14.32 -3.09
N GLY A 291 -23.09 13.46 -4.01
CA GLY A 291 -21.81 13.61 -4.69
C GLY A 291 -20.60 13.22 -3.85
N PHE A 292 -20.76 12.44 -2.79
CA PHE A 292 -19.63 11.87 -2.08
C PHE A 292 -19.17 10.57 -2.75
N TYR A 293 -17.89 10.42 -2.93
CA TYR A 293 -17.28 9.17 -3.38
C TYR A 293 -17.36 8.10 -2.29
N CYS A 294 -17.92 6.96 -2.59
CA CYS A 294 -18.07 5.80 -1.71
C CYS A 294 -16.78 4.96 -1.77
N SER A 295 -15.96 5.03 -0.72
CA SER A 295 -14.63 4.43 -0.74
C SER A 295 -14.62 2.91 -0.51
N GLY A 296 -15.64 2.39 0.18
CA GLY A 296 -15.67 1.03 0.69
C GLY A 296 -14.71 0.78 1.87
N ASP A 297 -14.00 1.80 2.32
CA ASP A 297 -13.16 1.74 3.52
C ASP A 297 -13.98 2.15 4.75
N ALA A 298 -13.90 1.38 5.82
CA ALA A 298 -14.54 1.69 7.09
C ALA A 298 -13.59 2.48 7.99
N LEU A 299 -14.11 3.54 8.60
CA LEU A 299 -13.41 4.34 9.60
C LEU A 299 -14.26 4.45 10.86
N LYS A 300 -13.61 4.71 11.99
CA LYS A 300 -14.24 5.06 13.25
C LYS A 300 -13.51 6.22 13.91
N LEU A 301 -14.22 6.95 14.77
CA LEU A 301 -13.56 7.98 15.59
C LEU A 301 -12.53 7.33 16.54
N ALA A 302 -11.41 7.98 16.72
CA ALA A 302 -10.38 7.54 17.69
C ALA A 302 -10.96 7.51 19.12
N ASP A 303 -11.69 8.56 19.48
CA ASP A 303 -12.61 8.58 20.64
C ASP A 303 -13.95 9.21 20.20
N PRO A 304 -15.09 8.51 20.38
CA PRO A 304 -16.41 9.06 20.04
C PRO A 304 -16.79 10.34 20.79
N ARG A 305 -16.18 10.60 21.96
CA ARG A 305 -16.41 11.79 22.77
C ARG A 305 -15.55 12.96 22.36
N GLU A 306 -14.44 12.70 21.64
CA GLU A 306 -13.47 13.68 21.21
C GLU A 306 -13.17 13.55 19.71
N PRO A 307 -14.12 13.95 18.82
CA PRO A 307 -13.97 13.81 17.36
C PRO A 307 -12.72 14.49 16.79
N GLN A 308 -12.22 15.54 17.47
CA GLN A 308 -11.00 16.26 17.11
C GLN A 308 -9.72 15.39 17.20
N LEU A 309 -9.75 14.25 17.88
CA LEU A 309 -8.66 13.28 17.88
C LEU A 309 -8.54 12.55 16.53
N GLY A 310 -9.55 12.65 15.66
CA GLY A 310 -9.52 12.12 14.31
C GLY A 310 -9.99 10.68 14.19
N LEU A 311 -9.52 10.02 13.15
CA LEU A 311 -10.08 8.76 12.63
C LEU A 311 -9.08 7.61 12.72
N MET A 312 -9.62 6.42 12.97
CA MET A 312 -8.92 5.13 12.93
C MET A 312 -9.44 4.31 11.76
N PHE A 313 -8.56 3.59 11.08
CA PHE A 313 -8.95 2.62 10.06
C PHE A 313 -9.64 1.41 10.69
N ASP A 314 -10.80 1.02 10.15
CA ASP A 314 -11.62 -0.08 10.67
C ASP A 314 -11.82 -1.22 9.64
N GLY A 315 -10.97 -1.27 8.60
CA GLY A 315 -10.97 -2.31 7.58
C GLY A 315 -11.72 -1.92 6.31
N ARG A 316 -11.80 -2.87 5.38
CA ARG A 316 -12.60 -2.74 4.15
C ARG A 316 -13.92 -3.46 4.32
N ILE A 317 -15.02 -2.78 4.00
CA ILE A 317 -16.38 -3.35 4.09
C ILE A 317 -16.50 -4.61 3.23
N ALA A 318 -15.95 -4.61 2.03
CA ALA A 318 -16.00 -5.74 1.10
C ALA A 318 -15.13 -6.95 1.51
N GLU A 319 -14.25 -6.81 2.50
CA GLU A 319 -13.45 -7.92 3.06
C GLU A 319 -14.15 -8.61 4.24
N ASP A 320 -15.10 -7.92 4.86
CA ASP A 320 -15.89 -8.46 5.97
C ASP A 320 -16.91 -9.48 5.47
N PHE A 321 -17.20 -10.47 6.28
CA PHE A 321 -18.13 -11.53 5.93
C PHE A 321 -18.92 -12.03 7.14
N LYS A 322 -19.88 -12.93 6.91
CA LYS A 322 -20.63 -13.62 7.99
C LYS A 322 -20.18 -15.06 8.09
N LEU A 323 -20.14 -15.58 9.31
CA LEU A 323 -20.07 -17.02 9.56
C LEU A 323 -21.43 -17.66 9.20
N SER A 324 -21.45 -19.00 9.07
CA SER A 324 -22.69 -19.77 8.87
C SER A 324 -23.73 -19.53 9.96
N SER A 325 -23.30 -19.16 11.16
CA SER A 325 -24.16 -18.74 12.28
C SER A 325 -24.77 -17.34 12.12
N GLY A 326 -24.44 -16.60 11.04
CA GLY A 326 -24.87 -15.23 10.83
C GLY A 326 -24.05 -14.18 11.59
N VAL A 327 -23.07 -14.59 12.38
CA VAL A 327 -22.21 -13.67 13.14
C VAL A 327 -21.26 -12.94 12.19
N PHE A 328 -21.23 -11.61 12.28
CA PHE A 328 -20.42 -10.74 11.44
C PHE A 328 -18.95 -10.74 11.88
N VAL A 329 -18.03 -10.87 10.93
CA VAL A 329 -16.57 -10.89 11.13
C VAL A 329 -15.94 -9.64 10.56
N SER A 330 -15.34 -8.84 11.43
CA SER A 330 -14.51 -7.68 11.05
C SER A 330 -13.10 -8.12 10.73
N VAL A 331 -12.82 -8.34 9.46
CA VAL A 331 -11.54 -8.89 8.99
C VAL A 331 -10.35 -7.96 9.25
N GLY A 332 -10.50 -6.69 8.92
CA GLY A 332 -9.41 -5.71 9.03
C GLY A 332 -8.82 -5.59 10.44
N PRO A 333 -9.61 -5.31 11.49
CA PRO A 333 -9.13 -5.24 12.87
C PRO A 333 -8.51 -6.55 13.36
N LEU A 334 -9.12 -7.70 13.05
CA LEU A 334 -8.60 -9.00 13.44
C LEU A 334 -7.25 -9.29 12.79
N ARG A 335 -7.13 -9.02 11.47
CA ARG A 335 -5.87 -9.16 10.72
C ARG A 335 -4.78 -8.25 11.28
N SER A 336 -5.09 -6.97 11.51
CA SER A 336 -4.12 -6.00 12.04
C SER A 336 -3.61 -6.42 13.42
N ARG A 337 -4.49 -6.85 14.32
CA ARG A 337 -4.12 -7.37 15.63
C ARG A 337 -3.25 -8.62 15.52
N ALA A 338 -3.65 -9.56 14.68
CA ALA A 338 -2.91 -10.82 14.49
C ALA A 338 -1.49 -10.58 13.94
N VAL A 339 -1.32 -9.66 13.00
CA VAL A 339 0.00 -9.26 12.48
C VAL A 339 0.83 -8.58 13.57
N LEU A 340 0.24 -7.67 14.34
CA LEU A 340 0.92 -6.95 15.42
C LEU A 340 1.43 -7.91 16.49
N GLU A 341 0.56 -8.76 17.04
CA GLU A 341 0.92 -9.75 18.06
C GLU A 341 1.82 -10.89 17.54
N GLY A 342 1.81 -11.08 16.21
CA GLY A 342 2.62 -12.07 15.50
C GLY A 342 4.04 -11.60 15.13
N SER A 343 4.40 -10.35 15.45
CA SER A 343 5.75 -9.84 15.20
C SER A 343 6.77 -10.56 16.12
N PRO A 344 8.00 -10.87 15.61
CA PRO A 344 8.51 -10.57 14.28
C PRO A 344 8.24 -11.66 13.22
N TYR A 345 7.53 -12.75 13.51
CA TYR A 345 7.44 -13.96 12.67
C TYR A 345 6.27 -13.96 11.68
N VAL A 346 5.20 -13.20 11.96
CA VAL A 346 4.06 -13.06 11.03
C VAL A 346 4.30 -11.87 10.09
N GLN A 347 4.35 -12.13 8.80
CA GLN A 347 4.41 -11.09 7.78
C GLN A 347 3.02 -10.52 7.51
N ASP A 348 2.05 -11.39 7.25
CA ASP A 348 0.66 -11.07 6.97
C ASP A 348 -0.20 -12.32 7.08
N LEU A 349 -1.52 -12.19 7.03
CA LEU A 349 -2.43 -13.32 7.00
C LEU A 349 -3.73 -13.01 6.27
N VAL A 350 -4.40 -14.05 5.82
CA VAL A 350 -5.72 -13.99 5.19
C VAL A 350 -6.70 -14.76 6.08
N ILE A 351 -7.72 -14.05 6.56
CA ILE A 351 -8.78 -14.66 7.36
C ILE A 351 -9.68 -15.48 6.42
N THR A 352 -9.86 -16.75 6.76
CA THR A 352 -10.77 -17.65 6.04
C THR A 352 -12.07 -17.79 6.83
N ALA A 353 -13.12 -18.22 6.23
CA ALA A 353 -14.37 -18.74 6.77
C ALA A 353 -15.66 -18.04 6.28
N PRO A 354 -15.74 -17.40 5.09
CA PRO A 354 -17.06 -17.10 4.54
C PRO A 354 -17.93 -18.36 4.61
N ASP A 355 -19.11 -18.23 5.23
CA ASP A 355 -20.08 -19.31 5.36
C ASP A 355 -19.63 -20.56 6.14
N ARG A 356 -18.57 -20.45 6.97
CA ARG A 356 -18.07 -21.53 7.85
C ARG A 356 -18.50 -21.29 9.31
N GLU A 357 -18.38 -22.31 10.14
CA GLU A 357 -18.75 -22.25 11.56
C GLU A 357 -17.71 -21.50 12.43
N CYS A 358 -16.44 -21.55 12.04
CA CYS A 358 -15.34 -20.95 12.78
C CYS A 358 -14.31 -20.32 11.86
N LEU A 359 -13.52 -19.38 12.42
CA LEU A 359 -12.46 -18.69 11.69
C LEU A 359 -11.20 -19.55 11.58
N GLY A 360 -10.57 -19.47 10.41
CA GLY A 360 -9.22 -19.91 10.18
C GLY A 360 -8.38 -18.80 9.57
N ALA A 361 -7.08 -19.04 9.42
CA ALA A 361 -6.21 -18.14 8.68
C ALA A 361 -5.12 -18.87 7.89
N LEU A 362 -4.82 -18.34 6.69
CA LEU A 362 -3.61 -18.68 5.96
C LEU A 362 -2.56 -17.62 6.33
N VAL A 363 -1.42 -18.06 6.87
CA VAL A 363 -0.40 -17.19 7.44
C VAL A 363 0.83 -17.15 6.54
N PHE A 364 1.20 -15.96 6.10
CA PHE A 364 2.48 -15.67 5.45
C PHE A 364 3.52 -15.38 6.53
N ALA A 365 4.46 -16.32 6.72
CA ALA A 365 5.50 -16.18 7.72
C ALA A 365 6.67 -15.31 7.20
N ARG A 366 7.37 -14.61 8.11
CA ARG A 366 8.64 -13.97 7.81
C ARG A 366 9.75 -15.02 7.81
N MET A 367 10.02 -15.55 6.64
CA MET A 367 10.94 -16.69 6.50
C MET A 367 12.33 -16.41 7.08
N PHE A 368 12.85 -15.19 6.96
CA PHE A 368 14.14 -14.82 7.53
C PHE A 368 14.18 -15.01 9.06
N GLU A 369 13.13 -14.56 9.77
CA GLU A 369 13.06 -14.74 11.23
C GLU A 369 12.75 -16.18 11.62
N CYS A 370 11.89 -16.86 10.86
CA CYS A 370 11.61 -18.28 11.07
C CYS A 370 12.85 -19.15 10.88
N ARG A 371 13.73 -18.84 9.92
CA ARG A 371 15.00 -19.55 9.72
C ARG A 371 15.92 -19.40 10.93
N LYS A 372 16.05 -18.20 11.49
CA LYS A 372 16.81 -18.00 12.74
C LYS A 372 16.25 -18.83 13.90
N LEU A 373 14.92 -18.83 14.03
CA LEU A 373 14.23 -19.56 15.10
C LEU A 373 14.35 -21.07 14.95
N SER A 374 14.32 -21.59 13.72
CA SER A 374 14.35 -23.01 13.43
C SER A 374 15.67 -23.69 13.84
N GLY A 375 16.78 -22.95 13.79
CA GLY A 375 18.11 -23.47 13.97
C GLY A 375 18.58 -24.47 12.90
N LEU A 376 17.84 -24.59 11.79
CA LEU A 376 18.18 -25.47 10.67
C LEU A 376 19.32 -24.90 9.83
N ALA A 377 19.93 -25.73 8.98
CA ALA A 377 20.95 -25.33 8.04
C ALA A 377 20.42 -24.25 7.05
N PRO A 378 21.28 -23.34 6.55
CA PRO A 378 20.85 -22.23 5.68
C PRO A 378 20.15 -22.68 4.38
N ASP A 379 20.41 -23.87 3.91
CA ASP A 379 19.87 -24.49 2.70
C ASP A 379 18.56 -25.25 2.93
N ALA A 380 18.09 -25.34 4.16
CA ALA A 380 16.78 -25.95 4.46
C ALA A 380 15.65 -25.23 3.70
N SER A 381 14.73 -26.00 3.13
CA SER A 381 13.56 -25.47 2.42
C SER A 381 12.63 -24.69 3.36
N ASP A 382 11.83 -23.78 2.80
CA ASP A 382 10.84 -23.03 3.58
C ASP A 382 9.84 -23.97 4.27
N ALA A 383 9.45 -25.07 3.61
CA ALA A 383 8.57 -26.07 4.18
C ALA A 383 9.20 -26.75 5.42
N GLU A 384 10.49 -27.13 5.36
CA GLU A 384 11.20 -27.72 6.51
C GLU A 384 11.33 -26.73 7.66
N VAL A 385 11.63 -25.47 7.37
CA VAL A 385 11.70 -24.41 8.39
C VAL A 385 10.36 -24.25 9.11
N LEU A 386 9.26 -24.15 8.36
CA LEU A 386 7.92 -23.99 8.91
C LEU A 386 7.43 -25.26 9.66
N ALA A 387 7.92 -26.45 9.28
CA ALA A 387 7.62 -27.70 9.95
C ALA A 387 8.46 -27.93 11.22
N SER A 388 9.52 -27.16 11.44
CA SER A 388 10.41 -27.33 12.60
C SER A 388 9.67 -27.09 13.92
N ALA A 389 10.05 -27.84 14.96
CA ALA A 389 9.39 -27.77 16.26
C ALA A 389 9.43 -26.35 16.87
N PRO A 390 10.57 -25.62 16.89
CA PRO A 390 10.60 -24.27 17.47
C PRO A 390 9.65 -23.29 16.78
N VAL A 391 9.55 -23.35 15.44
CA VAL A 391 8.65 -22.49 14.67
C VAL A 391 7.20 -22.84 14.96
N ARG A 392 6.84 -24.11 14.92
CA ARG A 392 5.47 -24.57 15.20
C ARG A 392 5.01 -24.25 16.61
N GLU A 393 5.87 -24.45 17.61
CA GLU A 393 5.59 -24.11 19.00
C GLU A 393 5.33 -22.61 19.17
N TRP A 394 6.16 -21.78 18.55
CA TRP A 394 5.98 -20.33 18.60
C TRP A 394 4.63 -19.89 18.00
N PHE A 395 4.26 -20.42 16.82
CA PHE A 395 2.98 -20.10 16.17
C PHE A 395 1.78 -20.66 16.96
N ALA A 396 1.92 -21.81 17.60
CA ALA A 396 0.88 -22.37 18.47
C ALA A 396 0.67 -21.47 19.71
N ASP A 397 1.73 -20.97 20.31
CA ASP A 397 1.66 -20.05 21.45
C ASP A 397 1.13 -18.67 21.03
N TRP A 398 1.53 -18.16 19.86
CA TRP A 398 0.95 -16.94 19.29
C TRP A 398 -0.55 -17.08 19.07
N LEU A 399 -1.02 -18.17 18.48
CA LEU A 399 -2.44 -18.42 18.30
C LEU A 399 -3.22 -18.44 19.63
N GLN A 400 -2.61 -18.99 20.68
CA GLN A 400 -3.20 -18.94 22.02
C GLN A 400 -3.26 -17.52 22.59
N ARG A 401 -2.18 -16.72 22.46
CA ARG A 401 -2.14 -15.34 22.93
C ARG A 401 -3.21 -14.51 22.23
N LEU A 402 -3.26 -14.57 20.90
CA LEU A 402 -4.24 -13.87 20.07
C LEU A 402 -5.68 -14.21 20.48
N ASN A 403 -5.96 -15.46 20.83
CA ASN A 403 -7.28 -15.93 21.20
C ASN A 403 -7.67 -15.63 22.67
N ARG A 404 -6.74 -15.17 23.53
CA ARG A 404 -7.08 -14.82 24.93
C ARG A 404 -8.05 -13.65 24.99
N GLU A 405 -7.89 -12.68 24.09
CA GLU A 405 -8.71 -11.47 24.01
C GLU A 405 -9.95 -11.66 23.12
N ALA A 406 -10.11 -12.83 22.52
CA ALA A 406 -11.27 -13.10 21.68
C ALA A 406 -12.57 -13.14 22.54
N THR A 407 -13.51 -12.28 22.18
CA THR A 407 -14.81 -12.16 22.87
C THR A 407 -15.89 -13.09 22.32
N GLY A 408 -15.60 -13.79 21.20
CA GLY A 408 -16.54 -14.72 20.57
C GLY A 408 -15.98 -15.31 19.28
N ASN A 409 -16.80 -16.08 18.56
CA ASN A 409 -16.40 -16.79 17.35
C ASN A 409 -15.94 -15.87 16.22
N ALA A 410 -16.43 -14.61 16.18
CA ALA A 410 -16.02 -13.62 15.18
C ALA A 410 -14.60 -13.06 15.36
N SER A 411 -13.97 -13.32 16.49
CA SER A 411 -12.62 -12.82 16.82
C SER A 411 -11.63 -13.91 17.22
N ARG A 412 -12.07 -15.18 17.21
CA ARG A 412 -11.29 -16.35 17.59
C ARG A 412 -10.87 -17.15 16.38
N LEU A 413 -9.57 -17.27 16.13
CA LEU A 413 -9.02 -18.17 15.11
C LEU A 413 -8.93 -19.59 15.66
N GLU A 414 -9.67 -20.52 15.06
CA GLU A 414 -9.61 -21.94 15.46
C GLU A 414 -8.46 -22.68 14.76
N TRP A 415 -8.14 -22.28 13.53
CA TRP A 415 -7.18 -22.94 12.67
C TRP A 415 -6.24 -21.92 12.01
N ILE A 416 -4.96 -22.28 11.89
CA ILE A 416 -4.02 -21.57 11.02
C ILE A 416 -3.21 -22.57 10.19
N ALA A 417 -2.89 -22.18 8.95
CA ALA A 417 -1.96 -22.89 8.09
C ALA A 417 -0.79 -21.96 7.74
N LEU A 418 0.44 -22.44 7.94
CA LEU A 418 1.65 -21.70 7.57
C LEU A 418 1.94 -21.93 6.09
N LEU A 419 2.05 -20.86 5.32
CA LEU A 419 2.27 -20.95 3.88
C LEU A 419 3.77 -20.96 3.55
N ASP A 420 4.22 -21.98 2.85
CA ASP A 420 5.59 -22.15 2.36
C ASP A 420 5.88 -21.34 1.08
N LYS A 421 4.83 -20.93 0.38
CA LYS A 421 4.95 -20.13 -0.84
C LYS A 421 4.49 -18.68 -0.62
N PRO A 422 5.33 -17.70 -0.99
CA PRO A 422 4.95 -16.30 -0.88
C PRO A 422 3.72 -15.97 -1.74
N ALA A 423 3.11 -14.83 -1.49
CA ALA A 423 2.02 -14.33 -2.31
C ALA A 423 2.52 -13.99 -3.74
N SER A 424 1.76 -14.42 -4.74
CA SER A 424 2.09 -14.26 -6.16
C SER A 424 1.60 -12.92 -6.71
N ILE A 425 2.50 -12.16 -7.34
CA ILE A 425 2.15 -10.93 -8.08
C ILE A 425 1.33 -11.30 -9.31
N ASP A 426 1.74 -12.32 -10.08
CA ASP A 426 1.08 -12.73 -11.32
C ASP A 426 -0.37 -13.19 -11.10
N ARG A 427 -0.68 -13.71 -9.91
CA ARG A 427 -2.03 -14.11 -9.52
C ARG A 427 -2.82 -12.99 -8.85
N GLY A 428 -2.22 -11.82 -8.66
CA GLY A 428 -2.82 -10.71 -7.96
C GLY A 428 -3.04 -10.97 -6.46
N GLU A 429 -2.34 -11.95 -5.86
CA GLU A 429 -2.38 -12.24 -4.42
C GLU A 429 -1.72 -11.13 -3.61
N ILE A 430 -0.76 -10.43 -4.22
CA ILE A 430 -0.13 -9.23 -3.69
C ILE A 430 -0.27 -8.11 -4.71
N THR A 431 -0.61 -6.93 -4.24
CA THR A 431 -0.73 -5.73 -5.08
C THR A 431 0.64 -5.11 -5.37
N ASP A 432 0.72 -4.21 -6.35
CA ASP A 432 1.93 -3.43 -6.66
C ASP A 432 2.47 -2.64 -5.45
N LYS A 433 1.63 -2.42 -4.44
CA LYS A 433 1.96 -1.77 -3.16
C LYS A 433 2.54 -2.72 -2.12
N GLY A 434 2.64 -4.01 -2.42
CA GLY A 434 3.07 -5.03 -1.45
C GLY A 434 1.98 -5.46 -0.44
N SER A 435 0.73 -5.06 -0.61
CA SER A 435 -0.40 -5.47 0.25
C SER A 435 -1.00 -6.77 -0.23
N ILE A 436 -1.35 -7.66 0.70
CA ILE A 436 -2.06 -8.90 0.39
C ILE A 436 -3.51 -8.60 -0.04
N ASN A 437 -3.90 -9.16 -1.17
CA ASN A 437 -5.27 -9.17 -1.67
C ASN A 437 -5.99 -10.41 -1.14
N GLN A 438 -6.73 -10.24 -0.06
CA GLN A 438 -7.44 -11.32 0.62
C GLN A 438 -8.32 -12.14 -0.34
N ARG A 439 -9.08 -11.48 -1.19
CA ARG A 439 -9.98 -12.16 -2.14
C ARG A 439 -9.23 -13.03 -3.15
N ALA A 440 -8.13 -12.52 -3.70
CA ALA A 440 -7.31 -13.27 -4.66
C ALA A 440 -6.65 -14.48 -3.98
N VAL A 441 -6.12 -14.31 -2.77
CA VAL A 441 -5.54 -15.42 -2.00
C VAL A 441 -6.60 -16.50 -1.72
N LEU A 442 -7.78 -16.14 -1.25
CA LEU A 442 -8.86 -17.09 -1.00
C LEU A 442 -9.27 -17.84 -2.28
N GLN A 443 -9.29 -17.16 -3.42
CA GLN A 443 -9.62 -17.77 -4.70
C GLN A 443 -8.54 -18.73 -5.21
N TRP A 444 -7.27 -18.29 -5.23
CA TRP A 444 -6.18 -19.09 -5.79
C TRP A 444 -5.68 -20.20 -4.86
N ARG A 445 -5.91 -20.04 -3.54
CA ARG A 445 -5.53 -21.02 -2.52
C ARG A 445 -6.76 -21.74 -1.93
N ALA A 446 -7.83 -21.86 -2.69
CA ALA A 446 -9.08 -22.49 -2.26
C ALA A 446 -8.86 -23.92 -1.74
N GLU A 447 -7.98 -24.71 -2.38
CA GLU A 447 -7.62 -26.05 -1.94
C GLU A 447 -6.95 -26.06 -0.55
N GLN A 448 -6.08 -25.08 -0.28
CA GLN A 448 -5.43 -24.92 1.02
C GLN A 448 -6.44 -24.48 2.09
N VAL A 449 -7.41 -23.62 1.72
CA VAL A 449 -8.52 -23.26 2.60
C VAL A 449 -9.35 -24.52 2.94
N GLU A 450 -9.70 -25.35 1.96
CA GLU A 450 -10.43 -26.59 2.22
C GLU A 450 -9.63 -27.57 3.08
N ALA A 451 -8.32 -27.71 2.82
CA ALA A 451 -7.43 -28.55 3.64
C ALA A 451 -7.37 -28.07 5.09
N LEU A 452 -7.36 -26.74 5.31
CA LEU A 452 -7.38 -26.13 6.64
C LEU A 452 -8.57 -26.63 7.46
N TYR A 453 -9.78 -26.63 6.90
CA TYR A 453 -11.00 -27.05 7.61
C TYR A 453 -11.16 -28.56 7.70
N ARG A 454 -10.51 -29.34 6.86
CA ARG A 454 -10.46 -30.81 6.97
C ARG A 454 -9.42 -31.29 7.98
N GLY A 455 -8.49 -30.43 8.40
CA GLY A 455 -7.41 -30.80 9.32
C GLY A 455 -6.42 -31.80 8.74
N LEU A 456 -6.30 -31.89 7.41
CA LEU A 456 -5.52 -32.92 6.70
C LEU A 456 -4.07 -32.49 6.39
N ASP A 457 -3.74 -31.22 6.52
CA ASP A 457 -2.42 -30.67 6.21
C ASP A 457 -1.55 -30.66 7.49
N PRO A 458 -0.34 -31.24 7.46
CA PRO A 458 0.56 -31.26 8.63
C PRO A 458 1.06 -29.86 9.04
N THR A 459 0.92 -28.84 8.18
CA THR A 459 1.27 -27.45 8.51
C THR A 459 0.20 -26.76 9.36
N ILE A 460 -1.00 -27.35 9.49
CA ILE A 460 -2.11 -26.79 10.26
C ILE A 460 -1.81 -26.83 11.76
N LEU A 461 -2.07 -25.70 12.41
CA LEU A 461 -2.08 -25.56 13.85
C LEU A 461 -3.50 -25.27 14.33
N ARG A 462 -3.89 -25.87 15.41
CA ARG A 462 -5.21 -25.70 16.03
C ARG A 462 -5.10 -24.98 17.36
N ALA A 463 -6.06 -24.08 17.60
CA ALA A 463 -6.21 -23.47 18.92
C ALA A 463 -6.48 -24.54 19.98
N ARG A 464 -5.73 -24.50 21.09
CA ARG A 464 -6.01 -25.39 22.22
C ARG A 464 -7.39 -25.03 22.79
N THR A 465 -8.23 -26.04 23.02
CA THR A 465 -9.49 -25.87 23.75
C THR A 465 -9.23 -25.29 25.13
N LYS A 466 -10.02 -24.29 25.57
CA LYS A 466 -9.99 -23.86 26.97
C LYS A 466 -10.39 -25.08 27.79
N SER A 467 -9.43 -25.63 28.56
CA SER A 467 -9.70 -26.62 29.62
C SER A 467 -10.46 -25.92 30.75
#